data_7b6c0a4b5182dd6f426f614b8bee3939
#
_entry.id   7b6c0a4b5182dd6f426f614b8bee3939
#
_cell.length_a   1.000
_cell.length_b   1.000
_cell.length_c   1.000
_cell.angle_alpha   90.00
_cell.angle_beta   90.00
_cell.angle_gamma   90.00
#
_symmetry.space_group_name_H-M   'P 1'
#
loop_
_entity.id
_entity.type
_entity.pdbx_description
1 polymer ?
#
loop_
_entity_poly.entity_id
_entity_poly.type
_entity_poly.pdbx_seq_one_letter_code
_entity_poly.pdbx_strand_id
1 'polypeptide(L)'
;MHVIPASPDHVTETPNAVMTGLGAPSRGSTELSTWHVAMAAGSKGPEHSVDREQVWTVVAGALKVTSAGRTEEVSAGQTLVLPPEVLRSVHAQESFEAYVAMRADGVVTVPGEEGTRVLPWAR
;
A
#
# COMPACT_ATOMS: atom_id res chain seq x y z
N MET A 1 -7.68 16.26 -19.05
CA MET A 1 -7.82 14.80 -19.03
C MET A 1 -6.48 14.19 -19.41
N HIS A 2 -6.05 13.17 -18.69
CA HIS A 2 -4.70 12.61 -18.86
C HIS A 2 -4.73 11.09 -18.65
N VAL A 3 -4.13 10.34 -19.56
CA VAL A 3 -4.05 8.87 -19.47
C VAL A 3 -2.60 8.50 -19.21
N ILE A 4 -2.37 7.80 -18.11
CA ILE A 4 -1.04 7.29 -17.73
C ILE A 4 -0.89 5.89 -18.32
N PRO A 5 0.08 5.67 -19.24
CA PRO A 5 0.27 4.33 -19.81
C PRO A 5 0.90 3.39 -18.79
N ALA A 6 0.62 2.09 -18.95
CA ALA A 6 1.34 1.08 -18.21
C ALA A 6 2.83 1.10 -18.59
N SER A 7 3.70 0.90 -17.60
CA SER A 7 5.15 0.87 -17.84
C SER A 7 5.83 -0.04 -16.82
N PRO A 8 6.82 -0.85 -17.22
CA PRO A 8 7.65 -1.60 -16.27
C PRO A 8 8.47 -0.68 -15.35
N ASP A 9 8.68 0.58 -15.73
CA ASP A 9 9.38 1.57 -14.90
C ASP A 9 8.58 1.95 -13.64
N HIS A 10 7.29 1.64 -13.61
CA HIS A 10 6.43 1.90 -12.45
C HIS A 10 6.42 0.76 -11.43
N VAL A 11 7.13 -0.32 -11.68
CA VAL A 11 7.19 -1.48 -10.80
C VAL A 11 8.35 -1.33 -9.81
N THR A 12 8.05 -1.50 -8.52
CA THR A 12 9.06 -1.55 -7.45
C THR A 12 8.92 -2.86 -6.72
N GLU A 13 9.98 -3.64 -6.68
CA GLU A 13 10.03 -4.88 -5.90
C GLU A 13 10.68 -4.60 -4.55
N THR A 14 10.06 -5.09 -3.50
CA THR A 14 10.62 -5.14 -2.15
C THR A 14 10.74 -6.61 -1.73
N PRO A 15 11.46 -6.94 -0.64
CA PRO A 15 11.48 -8.34 -0.17
C PRO A 15 10.10 -8.91 0.14
N ASN A 16 9.10 -8.07 0.40
CA ASN A 16 7.78 -8.50 0.87
C ASN A 16 6.67 -8.33 -0.15
N ALA A 17 6.83 -7.50 -1.18
CA ALA A 17 5.74 -7.16 -2.09
C ALA A 17 6.26 -6.63 -3.43
N VAL A 18 5.40 -6.70 -4.43
CA VAL A 18 5.59 -6.01 -5.72
C VAL A 18 4.57 -4.89 -5.79
N MET A 19 5.05 -3.65 -5.91
CA MET A 19 4.22 -2.45 -6.03
C MET A 19 4.28 -1.95 -7.47
N THR A 20 3.14 -1.70 -8.05
CA THR A 20 3.04 -1.06 -9.38
C THR A 20 2.35 0.28 -9.22
N GLY A 21 3.11 1.37 -9.35
CA GLY A 21 2.55 2.72 -9.29
C GLY A 21 1.61 2.98 -10.47
N LEU A 22 0.48 3.63 -10.19
CA LEU A 22 -0.54 3.99 -11.19
C LEU A 22 -0.63 5.52 -11.26
N GLY A 23 -1.57 6.14 -10.59
CA GLY A 23 -1.62 7.59 -10.47
C GLY A 23 -0.62 8.10 -9.45
N ALA A 24 0.13 9.13 -9.77
CA ALA A 24 1.06 9.77 -8.85
C ALA A 24 1.47 11.15 -9.38
N PRO A 25 1.99 12.05 -8.54
CA PRO A 25 2.40 13.38 -8.99
C PRO A 25 3.42 13.37 -10.12
N SER A 26 4.39 12.45 -10.09
CA SER A 26 5.38 12.33 -11.17
C SER A 26 4.78 11.91 -12.52
N ARG A 27 3.54 11.46 -12.52
CA ARG A 27 2.83 10.99 -13.72
C ARG A 27 1.58 11.81 -14.02
N GLY A 28 1.35 12.92 -13.30
CA GLY A 28 0.33 13.89 -13.66
C GLY A 28 -0.88 14.02 -12.73
N SER A 29 -0.98 13.24 -11.66
CA SER A 29 -1.98 13.51 -10.63
C SER A 29 -1.51 14.64 -9.72
N THR A 30 -2.41 15.23 -8.93
CA THR A 30 -2.05 16.31 -8.01
C THR A 30 -2.43 15.99 -6.56
N GLU A 31 -3.55 15.33 -6.35
CA GLU A 31 -4.09 15.10 -5.00
C GLU A 31 -3.92 13.66 -4.54
N LEU A 32 -4.06 12.71 -5.44
CA LEU A 32 -4.13 11.29 -5.12
C LEU A 32 -3.00 10.50 -5.77
N SER A 33 -2.53 9.52 -5.04
CA SER A 33 -1.70 8.44 -5.57
C SER A 33 -2.44 7.12 -5.47
N THR A 34 -2.29 6.30 -6.50
CA THR A 34 -2.86 4.95 -6.53
C THR A 34 -1.78 3.96 -6.97
N TRP A 35 -1.87 2.74 -6.48
CA TRP A 35 -0.95 1.67 -6.87
C TRP A 35 -1.58 0.30 -6.68
N HIS A 36 -1.00 -0.68 -7.34
CA HIS A 36 -1.32 -2.10 -7.18
C HIS A 36 -0.28 -2.75 -6.28
N VAL A 37 -0.73 -3.61 -5.39
CA VAL A 37 0.10 -4.40 -4.48
C VAL A 37 -0.13 -5.87 -4.77
N ALA A 38 0.95 -6.63 -4.92
CA ALA A 38 0.92 -8.07 -4.96
C ALA A 38 1.86 -8.63 -3.89
N MET A 39 1.36 -9.53 -3.04
CA MET A 39 2.17 -10.23 -2.04
C MET A 39 2.01 -11.74 -2.23
N ALA A 40 3.14 -12.44 -2.25
CA ALA A 40 3.14 -13.90 -2.31
C ALA A 40 2.80 -14.50 -0.93
N ALA A 41 2.21 -15.68 -0.93
CA ALA A 41 1.92 -16.42 0.31
C ALA A 41 3.17 -16.53 1.20
N GLY A 42 3.01 -16.25 2.48
CA GLY A 42 4.10 -16.23 3.46
C GLY A 42 4.84 -14.91 3.59
N SER A 43 4.56 -13.93 2.74
CA SER A 43 5.18 -12.60 2.83
C SER A 43 4.61 -11.82 4.01
N LYS A 44 5.47 -11.07 4.69
CA LYS A 44 5.09 -10.27 5.85
C LYS A 44 5.73 -8.89 5.76
N GLY A 45 4.90 -7.87 5.61
CA GLY A 45 5.34 -6.48 5.61
C GLY A 45 5.79 -6.01 6.99
N PRO A 46 6.63 -4.97 7.06
CA PRO A 46 7.07 -4.40 8.32
C PRO A 46 5.93 -3.64 9.01
N GLU A 47 6.02 -3.54 10.32
CA GLU A 47 5.16 -2.67 11.10
C GLU A 47 5.52 -1.21 10.81
N HIS A 48 4.54 -0.40 10.46
CA HIS A 48 4.74 1.02 10.15
C HIS A 48 3.43 1.80 10.27
N SER A 49 3.53 3.11 10.25
CA SER A 49 2.39 4.01 10.15
C SER A 49 2.56 4.95 8.95
N VAL A 50 1.45 5.48 8.48
CA VAL A 50 1.42 6.47 7.39
C VAL A 50 0.59 7.66 7.89
N ASP A 51 1.01 8.85 7.59
CA ASP A 51 0.32 10.07 8.06
C ASP A 51 -0.92 10.45 7.25
N ARG A 52 -1.31 9.61 6.30
CA ARG A 52 -2.53 9.77 5.51
C ARG A 52 -3.36 8.49 5.53
N GLU A 53 -4.66 8.64 5.40
CA GLU A 53 -5.57 7.52 5.21
C GLU A 53 -5.18 6.73 3.96
N GLN A 54 -5.26 5.42 4.06
CA GLN A 54 -5.16 4.53 2.91
C GLN A 54 -6.44 3.72 2.76
N VAL A 55 -6.88 3.54 1.53
CA VAL A 55 -8.01 2.69 1.19
C VAL A 55 -7.50 1.57 0.30
N TRP A 56 -7.65 0.34 0.76
CA TRP A 56 -7.20 -0.88 0.09
C TRP A 56 -8.39 -1.67 -0.40
N THR A 57 -8.47 -1.96 -1.69
CA THR A 57 -9.49 -2.85 -2.24
C THR A 57 -8.83 -4.12 -2.72
N VAL A 58 -9.14 -5.25 -2.09
CA VAL A 58 -8.60 -6.55 -2.44
C VAL A 58 -9.34 -7.07 -3.67
N VAL A 59 -8.60 -7.48 -4.68
CA VAL A 59 -9.17 -7.97 -5.95
C VAL A 59 -8.90 -9.45 -6.20
N ALA A 60 -7.92 -10.03 -5.50
CA ALA A 60 -7.62 -11.46 -5.56
C ALA A 60 -7.04 -11.92 -4.23
N GLY A 61 -7.36 -13.13 -3.81
CA GLY A 61 -6.86 -13.70 -2.56
C GLY A 61 -7.40 -13.01 -1.31
N ALA A 62 -6.61 -13.02 -0.26
CA ALA A 62 -6.93 -12.36 1.01
C ALA A 62 -5.68 -11.91 1.73
N LEU A 63 -5.71 -10.71 2.30
CA LEU A 63 -4.68 -10.20 3.18
C LEU A 63 -5.10 -10.31 4.64
N LYS A 64 -4.13 -10.30 5.53
CA LYS A 64 -4.35 -10.05 6.95
C LYS A 64 -3.68 -8.75 7.35
N VAL A 65 -4.37 -7.97 8.15
CA VAL A 65 -3.85 -6.71 8.69
C VAL A 65 -3.92 -6.76 10.20
N THR A 66 -2.82 -6.41 10.86
CA THR A 66 -2.72 -6.34 12.32
C THR A 66 -2.48 -4.91 12.75
N SER A 67 -3.30 -4.43 13.67
CA SER A 67 -3.18 -3.08 14.25
C SER A 67 -3.80 -3.07 15.64
N ALA A 68 -3.13 -2.43 16.60
CA ALA A 68 -3.61 -2.29 17.98
C ALA A 68 -4.01 -3.64 18.64
N GLY A 69 -3.23 -4.69 18.39
CA GLY A 69 -3.46 -6.04 18.94
C GLY A 69 -4.62 -6.79 18.27
N ARG A 70 -5.18 -6.26 17.20
CA ARG A 70 -6.30 -6.84 16.46
C ARG A 70 -5.86 -7.24 15.07
N THR A 71 -6.29 -8.43 14.61
CA THR A 71 -6.03 -8.91 13.26
C THR A 71 -7.35 -9.09 12.52
N GLU A 72 -7.43 -8.51 11.33
CA GLU A 72 -8.57 -8.65 10.43
C GLU A 72 -8.13 -9.31 9.13
N GLU A 73 -9.02 -10.10 8.54
CA GLU A 73 -8.85 -10.64 7.19
C GLU A 73 -9.69 -9.84 6.21
N VAL A 74 -9.08 -9.48 5.08
CA VAL A 74 -9.76 -8.76 3.99
C VAL A 74 -9.61 -9.59 2.72
N SER A 75 -10.72 -10.09 2.20
CA SER A 75 -10.74 -10.96 1.02
C SER A 75 -11.18 -10.21 -0.22
N ALA A 76 -11.00 -10.86 -1.39
CA ALA A 76 -11.39 -10.30 -2.69
C ALA A 76 -12.81 -9.71 -2.66
N GLY A 77 -12.96 -8.50 -3.16
CA GLY A 77 -14.20 -7.73 -3.15
C GLY A 77 -14.41 -6.86 -1.91
N GLN A 78 -13.61 -7.04 -0.87
CA GLN A 78 -13.69 -6.22 0.35
C GLN A 78 -12.71 -5.06 0.31
N THR A 79 -13.03 -4.02 1.06
CA THR A 79 -12.21 -2.81 1.15
C THR A 79 -11.85 -2.55 2.61
N LEU A 80 -10.56 -2.28 2.83
CA LEU A 80 -9.98 -1.92 4.11
C LEU A 80 -9.72 -0.41 4.13
N VAL A 81 -10.12 0.25 5.19
CA VAL A 81 -9.74 1.64 5.45
C VAL A 81 -8.75 1.65 6.60
N LEU A 82 -7.55 2.16 6.34
CA LEU A 82 -6.51 2.36 7.35
C LEU A 82 -6.45 3.85 7.69
N PRO A 83 -6.82 4.24 8.94
CA PRO A 83 -6.74 5.64 9.35
C PRO A 83 -5.29 6.15 9.36
N PRO A 84 -5.10 7.48 9.25
CA PRO A 84 -3.76 8.05 9.41
C PRO A 84 -3.20 7.78 10.80
N GLU A 85 -1.87 7.68 10.88
CA GLU A 85 -1.10 7.53 12.11
C GLU A 85 -1.29 6.20 12.87
N VAL A 86 -2.04 5.27 12.32
CA VAL A 86 -2.25 3.94 12.93
C VAL A 86 -1.09 3.02 12.59
N LEU A 87 -0.44 2.49 13.62
CA LEU A 87 0.61 1.49 13.47
C LEU A 87 0.00 0.17 13.01
N ARG A 88 0.49 -0.37 11.89
CA ARG A 88 -0.06 -1.61 11.32
C ARG A 88 1.00 -2.41 10.59
N SER A 89 0.69 -3.68 10.37
CA SER A 89 1.41 -4.55 9.45
C SER A 89 0.42 -5.32 8.58
N VAL A 90 0.78 -5.50 7.32
CA VAL A 90 0.01 -6.30 6.36
C VAL A 90 0.82 -7.54 6.01
N HIS A 91 0.17 -8.70 6.02
CA HIS A 91 0.83 -9.95 5.66
C HIS A 91 -0.09 -10.83 4.82
N ALA A 92 0.54 -11.73 4.08
CA ALA A 92 -0.14 -12.66 3.18
C ALA A 92 0.00 -14.08 3.73
N GLN A 93 -1.07 -14.64 4.33
CA GLN A 93 -1.14 -16.05 4.63
C GLN A 93 -1.31 -16.83 3.32
N GLU A 94 -2.16 -16.33 2.44
CA GLU A 94 -2.23 -16.71 1.03
C GLU A 94 -1.84 -15.51 0.16
N SER A 95 -1.51 -15.74 -1.11
CA SER A 95 -1.20 -14.65 -2.02
C SER A 95 -2.42 -13.75 -2.20
N PHE A 96 -2.18 -12.46 -2.40
CA PHE A 96 -3.25 -11.51 -2.69
C PHE A 96 -2.80 -10.40 -3.63
N GLU A 97 -3.77 -9.74 -4.22
CA GLU A 97 -3.61 -8.51 -4.98
C GLU A 97 -4.62 -7.48 -4.50
N ALA A 98 -4.20 -6.24 -4.39
CA ALA A 98 -5.04 -5.14 -3.96
C ALA A 98 -4.67 -3.86 -4.70
N TYR A 99 -5.63 -2.94 -4.81
CA TYR A 99 -5.38 -1.57 -5.22
C TYR A 99 -5.48 -0.65 -4.01
N VAL A 100 -4.56 0.30 -3.94
CA VAL A 100 -4.47 1.26 -2.82
C VAL A 100 -4.61 2.68 -3.35
N ALA A 101 -5.34 3.50 -2.62
CA ALA A 101 -5.45 4.93 -2.84
C ALA A 101 -5.03 5.69 -1.58
N MET A 102 -4.34 6.80 -1.76
CA MET A 102 -3.84 7.65 -0.67
C MET A 102 -3.63 9.06 -1.20
N ARG A 103 -3.70 10.07 -0.34
CA ARG A 103 -3.21 11.40 -0.71
C ARG A 103 -1.72 11.33 -1.05
N ALA A 104 -1.34 12.03 -2.10
CA ALA A 104 0.00 11.93 -2.68
C ALA A 104 1.14 12.39 -1.77
N ASP A 105 0.83 13.19 -0.75
CA ASP A 105 1.79 13.71 0.22
C ASP A 105 2.03 12.80 1.44
N GLY A 106 1.48 11.60 1.44
CA GLY A 106 1.66 10.65 2.53
C GLY A 106 3.12 10.21 2.72
N VAL A 107 3.56 10.13 3.97
CA VAL A 107 4.88 9.64 4.35
C VAL A 107 4.78 8.56 5.42
N VAL A 108 5.78 7.69 5.43
CA VAL A 108 5.83 6.51 6.29
C VAL A 108 6.75 6.75 7.48
N THR A 109 6.33 6.31 8.66
CA THR A 109 7.16 6.22 9.85
C THR A 109 7.32 4.75 10.25
N VAL A 110 8.56 4.33 10.48
CA VAL A 110 8.89 2.98 10.93
C VAL A 110 9.40 3.05 12.37
N PRO A 111 8.86 2.24 13.31
CA PRO A 111 9.34 2.23 14.69
C PRO A 111 10.85 1.96 14.76
N GLY A 112 11.56 2.75 15.56
CA GLY A 112 13.01 2.63 15.75
C GLY A 112 13.86 3.32 14.68
N GLU A 113 13.24 3.86 13.63
CA GLU A 113 13.93 4.67 12.61
C GLU A 113 13.65 6.16 12.84
N GLU A 114 14.67 6.98 12.60
CA GLU A 114 14.53 8.44 12.65
C GLU A 114 13.94 8.95 11.34
N GLY A 115 13.08 9.99 11.44
CA GLY A 115 12.49 10.66 10.31
C GLY A 115 11.41 9.85 9.62
N THR A 116 11.10 10.27 8.41
CA THR A 116 10.05 9.68 7.59
C THR A 116 10.61 9.21 6.24
N ARG A 117 9.86 8.32 5.59
CA ARG A 117 10.18 7.85 4.24
C ARG A 117 9.02 8.18 3.31
N VAL A 118 9.34 8.47 2.06
CA VAL A 118 8.34 8.49 0.99
C VAL A 118 8.10 7.08 0.48
N LEU A 119 6.92 6.87 -0.10
CA LEU A 119 6.62 5.64 -0.84
C LEU A 119 6.98 5.89 -2.31
N PRO A 120 8.02 5.23 -2.85
CA PRO A 120 8.46 5.53 -4.22
C PRO A 120 7.38 5.35 -5.28
N TRP A 121 6.51 4.35 -5.10
CA TRP A 121 5.41 4.06 -6.02
C TRP A 121 4.25 5.06 -5.94
N ALA A 122 4.22 5.88 -4.90
CA ALA A 122 3.17 6.89 -4.69
C ALA A 122 3.60 8.30 -5.07
N ARG A 123 4.80 8.46 -5.57
CA ARG A 123 5.45 9.75 -5.74
C ARG A 123 5.39 10.31 -7.15
#